data_18e7a09ddb50fd58129f1e9e1fb49cec
#
_entry.id   18e7a09ddb50fd58129f1e9e1fb49cec
#
_cell.length_a   1.000
_cell.length_b   1.000
_cell.length_c   1.000
_cell.angle_alpha   90.00
_cell.angle_beta   90.00
_cell.angle_gamma   90.00
#
_symmetry.space_group_name_H-M   'P 1'
#
loop_
_entity.id
_entity.type
_entity.pdbx_description
1 polymer ?
#
loop_
_entity_poly.entity_id
_entity_poly.type
_entity_poly.pdbx_seq_one_letter_code
_entity_poly.pdbx_strand_id
1 'polypeptide(L)'
;MAVLGNTLAEIAAEKTGIIKKGTSLVLESQEAEVMTVFEAKVREEGITDFRLIDPLEIKEQTYRDGRQYFSFGAYRDLSMRMLGVHQYENAIAALLGAEAFFRRHTEWICGGTKEREEGVRRAVCQGIAKTVWKGRMEILSKKPFLLVDGAHNSNGVEALRESLVALFPGEKFHFI
;
A
#
# COMPACT_ATOMS: atom_id res chain seq x y z
N MET A 1 -1.02 25.50 -12.15
CA MET A 1 -0.39 24.74 -13.24
C MET A 1 -0.14 23.35 -12.72
N ALA A 2 -0.67 22.33 -13.37
CA ALA A 2 -0.39 20.94 -13.01
C ALA A 2 1.07 20.65 -13.37
N VAL A 3 1.90 20.47 -12.39
CA VAL A 3 3.35 20.22 -12.57
C VAL A 3 3.60 18.84 -13.19
N LEU A 4 2.61 17.92 -13.09
CA LEU A 4 2.74 16.51 -13.48
C LEU A 4 1.95 16.11 -14.74
N GLY A 5 1.29 17.06 -15.43
CA GLY A 5 0.45 16.79 -16.60
C GLY A 5 -1.04 17.09 -16.36
N ASN A 6 -1.82 17.08 -17.45
CA ASN A 6 -3.26 17.41 -17.46
C ASN A 6 -4.14 16.17 -17.65
N THR A 7 -3.55 15.01 -18.00
CA THR A 7 -4.23 13.73 -18.19
C THR A 7 -3.62 12.66 -17.29
N LEU A 8 -4.36 11.60 -17.02
CA LEU A 8 -3.87 10.47 -16.24
C LEU A 8 -2.67 9.79 -16.93
N ALA A 9 -2.70 9.70 -18.25
CA ALA A 9 -1.60 9.14 -19.03
C ALA A 9 -0.31 10.00 -18.92
N GLU A 10 -0.41 11.35 -18.96
CA GLU A 10 0.75 12.24 -18.75
C GLU A 10 1.33 12.09 -17.34
N ILE A 11 0.46 12.04 -16.32
CA ILE A 11 0.88 11.83 -14.92
C ILE A 11 1.55 10.46 -14.77
N ALA A 12 1.00 9.43 -15.40
CA ALA A 12 1.59 8.08 -15.41
C ALA A 12 2.97 8.08 -16.09
N ALA A 13 3.11 8.75 -17.22
CA ALA A 13 4.38 8.87 -17.95
C ALA A 13 5.49 9.49 -17.08
N GLU A 14 5.18 10.58 -16.36
CA GLU A 14 6.12 11.17 -15.40
C GLU A 14 6.54 10.17 -14.30
N LYS A 15 5.57 9.45 -13.74
CA LYS A 15 5.82 8.45 -12.69
C LYS A 15 6.65 7.27 -13.20
N THR A 16 6.51 6.87 -14.47
CA THR A 16 7.31 5.80 -15.05
C THR A 16 8.79 6.15 -15.19
N GLY A 17 9.16 7.43 -15.07
CA GLY A 17 10.54 7.88 -15.11
C GLY A 17 11.47 7.24 -14.07
N ILE A 18 10.94 6.71 -12.97
CA ILE A 18 11.71 5.98 -11.95
C ILE A 18 12.01 4.53 -12.34
N ILE A 19 11.28 3.97 -13.30
CA ILE A 19 11.45 2.58 -13.76
C ILE A 19 12.72 2.51 -14.62
N LYS A 20 13.66 1.69 -14.22
CA LYS A 20 14.96 1.51 -14.88
C LYS A 20 15.25 0.03 -15.06
N LYS A 21 16.03 -0.27 -16.09
CA LYS A 21 16.51 -1.63 -16.34
C LYS A 21 17.08 -2.25 -15.07
N GLY A 22 16.66 -3.48 -14.81
CA GLY A 22 17.15 -4.23 -13.65
C GLY A 22 16.46 -3.89 -12.33
N THR A 23 15.44 -3.02 -12.27
CA THR A 23 14.66 -2.80 -11.05
C THR A 23 13.57 -3.87 -10.88
N SER A 24 13.09 -4.04 -9.64
CA SER A 24 11.81 -4.70 -9.37
C SER A 24 10.71 -3.65 -9.36
N LEU A 25 9.55 -3.96 -9.88
CA LEU A 25 8.39 -3.09 -9.91
C LEU A 25 7.20 -3.75 -9.20
N VAL A 26 6.64 -3.03 -8.23
CA VAL A 26 5.35 -3.35 -7.62
C VAL A 26 4.40 -2.22 -7.97
N LEU A 27 3.25 -2.55 -8.50
CA LEU A 27 2.24 -1.60 -8.96
C LEU A 27 0.87 -2.05 -8.46
N GLU A 28 0.08 -1.11 -7.97
CA GLU A 28 -1.35 -1.32 -7.74
C GLU A 28 -2.12 -1.27 -9.06
N SER A 29 -3.18 -2.05 -9.17
CA SER A 29 -4.08 -2.01 -10.33
C SER A 29 -4.64 -0.60 -10.51
N GLN A 30 -4.58 -0.09 -11.74
CA GLN A 30 -4.99 1.26 -12.10
C GLN A 30 -5.95 1.21 -13.28
N GLU A 31 -6.47 2.37 -13.67
CA GLU A 31 -7.28 2.49 -14.88
C GLU A 31 -6.51 2.05 -16.14
N ALA A 32 -7.23 1.53 -17.14
CA ALA A 32 -6.63 0.92 -18.32
C ALA A 32 -5.63 1.81 -19.07
N GLU A 33 -5.91 3.12 -19.16
CA GLU A 33 -4.99 4.06 -19.81
C GLU A 33 -3.68 4.23 -19.04
N VAL A 34 -3.73 4.23 -17.70
CA VAL A 34 -2.56 4.29 -16.81
C VAL A 34 -1.76 3.00 -16.93
N MET A 35 -2.44 1.84 -16.87
CA MET A 35 -1.79 0.52 -17.03
C MET A 35 -1.07 0.41 -18.35
N THR A 36 -1.66 0.92 -19.45
CA THR A 36 -1.02 0.92 -20.78
C THR A 36 0.34 1.62 -20.76
N VAL A 37 0.45 2.77 -20.07
CA VAL A 37 1.70 3.53 -19.95
C VAL A 37 2.75 2.74 -19.16
N PHE A 38 2.36 2.18 -18.00
CA PHE A 38 3.26 1.38 -17.17
C PHE A 38 3.74 0.11 -17.89
N GLU A 39 2.85 -0.61 -18.56
CA GLU A 39 3.19 -1.82 -19.31
C GLU A 39 4.14 -1.53 -20.50
N ALA A 40 3.94 -0.41 -21.18
CA ALA A 40 4.85 0.03 -22.23
C ALA A 40 6.26 0.25 -21.66
N LYS A 41 6.36 0.95 -20.50
CA LYS A 41 7.64 1.19 -19.85
C LYS A 41 8.29 -0.09 -19.31
N VAL A 42 7.52 -1.01 -18.76
CA VAL A 42 7.98 -2.33 -18.32
C VAL A 42 8.63 -3.09 -19.49
N ARG A 43 8.00 -3.08 -20.68
CA ARG A 43 8.56 -3.70 -21.89
C ARG A 43 9.82 -2.99 -22.37
N GLU A 44 9.79 -1.64 -22.42
CA GLU A 44 10.93 -0.81 -22.85
C GLU A 44 12.19 -1.10 -22.03
N GLU A 45 12.05 -1.12 -20.70
CA GLU A 45 13.16 -1.32 -19.76
C GLU A 45 13.50 -2.80 -19.53
N GLY A 46 12.73 -3.74 -20.12
CA GLY A 46 12.93 -5.18 -19.93
C GLY A 46 12.79 -5.63 -18.49
N ILE A 47 11.79 -5.11 -17.78
CA ILE A 47 11.53 -5.48 -16.38
C ILE A 47 11.00 -6.91 -16.33
N THR A 48 11.68 -7.79 -15.63
CA THR A 48 11.31 -9.21 -15.46
C THR A 48 10.70 -9.49 -14.08
N ASP A 49 10.99 -8.67 -13.09
CA ASP A 49 10.42 -8.78 -11.73
C ASP A 49 9.32 -7.70 -11.57
N PHE A 50 8.15 -8.00 -12.12
CA PHE A 50 6.96 -7.15 -12.06
C PHE A 50 5.85 -7.83 -11.28
N ARG A 51 5.27 -7.13 -10.32
CA ARG A 51 4.15 -7.57 -9.50
C ARG A 51 3.02 -6.56 -9.56
N LEU A 52 1.87 -7.00 -10.03
CA LEU A 52 0.63 -6.25 -9.96
C LEU A 52 -0.13 -6.66 -8.70
N ILE A 53 -0.61 -5.70 -7.94
CA ILE A 53 -1.49 -5.93 -6.78
C ILE A 53 -2.92 -5.92 -7.31
N ASP A 54 -3.60 -7.05 -7.18
CA ASP A 54 -5.04 -7.15 -7.37
C ASP A 54 -5.73 -6.99 -6.02
N PRO A 55 -6.54 -5.94 -5.80
CA PRO A 55 -7.28 -5.75 -4.56
C PRO A 55 -8.17 -6.96 -4.19
N LEU A 56 -8.62 -7.73 -5.19
CA LEU A 56 -9.43 -8.94 -4.98
C LEU A 56 -8.64 -10.09 -4.33
N GLU A 57 -7.31 -10.04 -4.30
CA GLU A 57 -6.49 -11.01 -3.60
C GLU A 57 -6.35 -10.72 -2.10
N ILE A 58 -6.76 -9.52 -1.65
CA ILE A 58 -6.74 -9.14 -0.24
C ILE A 58 -7.99 -9.69 0.44
N LYS A 59 -7.82 -10.68 1.28
CA LYS A 59 -8.92 -11.43 1.93
C LYS A 59 -9.04 -11.11 3.41
N GLU A 60 -10.18 -11.48 3.99
CA GLU A 60 -10.42 -11.46 5.43
C GLU A 60 -10.21 -10.08 6.06
N GLN A 61 -10.56 -9.02 5.29
CA GLN A 61 -10.42 -7.65 5.75
C GLN A 61 -11.39 -7.38 6.91
N THR A 62 -10.82 -7.05 8.07
CA THR A 62 -11.62 -6.73 9.28
C THR A 62 -11.00 -5.58 10.07
N TYR A 63 -11.85 -4.87 10.83
CA TYR A 63 -11.41 -3.84 11.77
C TYR A 63 -11.88 -4.20 13.17
N ARG A 64 -10.95 -4.34 14.10
CA ARG A 64 -11.23 -4.60 15.51
C ARG A 64 -10.12 -4.05 16.40
N ASP A 65 -10.46 -3.60 17.57
CA ASP A 65 -9.52 -3.12 18.61
C ASP A 65 -8.54 -2.02 18.12
N GLY A 66 -9.01 -1.16 17.20
CA GLY A 66 -8.20 -0.06 16.64
C GLY A 66 -7.13 -0.53 15.63
N ARG A 67 -7.28 -1.73 15.07
CA ARG A 67 -6.37 -2.30 14.07
C ARG A 67 -7.16 -2.89 12.92
N GLN A 68 -6.56 -2.84 11.74
CA GLN A 68 -7.03 -3.57 10.56
C GLN A 68 -6.29 -4.90 10.45
N TYR A 69 -7.03 -5.94 10.04
CA TYR A 69 -6.51 -7.30 9.81
C TYR A 69 -6.88 -7.73 8.40
N PHE A 70 -6.02 -8.53 7.79
CA PHE A 70 -6.21 -9.03 6.43
C PHE A 70 -5.28 -10.20 6.13
N SER A 71 -5.53 -10.88 5.02
CA SER A 71 -4.66 -11.94 4.48
C SER A 71 -4.34 -11.65 3.02
N PHE A 72 -3.12 -12.00 2.58
CA PHE A 72 -2.69 -11.84 1.19
C PHE A 72 -1.71 -12.95 0.80
N GLY A 73 -2.01 -13.68 -0.25
CA GLY A 73 -1.19 -14.79 -0.72
C GLY A 73 -0.94 -15.82 0.40
N ALA A 74 0.31 -16.05 0.72
CA ALA A 74 0.73 -16.93 1.82
C ALA A 74 0.74 -16.25 3.20
N TYR A 75 0.53 -14.94 3.26
CA TYR A 75 0.48 -14.19 4.51
C TYR A 75 -0.92 -14.23 5.11
N ARG A 76 -1.05 -14.80 6.30
CA ARG A 76 -2.30 -14.90 7.04
C ARG A 76 -2.27 -13.98 8.27
N ASP A 77 -3.43 -13.47 8.66
CA ASP A 77 -3.61 -12.66 9.86
C ASP A 77 -2.64 -11.47 9.97
N LEU A 78 -2.32 -10.84 8.84
CA LEU A 78 -1.59 -9.59 8.86
C LEU A 78 -2.38 -8.57 9.66
N SER A 79 -1.69 -7.76 10.46
CA SER A 79 -2.32 -6.70 11.22
C SER A 79 -1.60 -5.39 11.05
N MET A 80 -2.33 -4.27 10.99
CA MET A 80 -1.75 -2.93 10.90
C MET A 80 -2.50 -1.93 11.79
N ARG A 81 -1.78 -0.89 12.22
CA ARG A 81 -2.36 0.24 12.96
C ARG A 81 -2.82 1.36 12.05
N MET A 82 -2.29 1.40 10.84
CA MET A 82 -2.71 2.34 9.81
C MET A 82 -4.18 2.06 9.48
N LEU A 83 -5.05 3.05 9.60
CA LEU A 83 -6.46 2.94 9.29
C LEU A 83 -6.75 3.46 7.87
N GLY A 84 -7.79 2.91 7.26
CA GLY A 84 -8.25 3.27 5.92
C GLY A 84 -8.25 2.08 4.96
N VAL A 85 -9.26 2.04 4.09
CA VAL A 85 -9.42 0.92 3.13
C VAL A 85 -8.24 0.85 2.14
N HIS A 86 -7.73 1.99 1.71
CA HIS A 86 -6.55 2.10 0.84
C HIS A 86 -5.24 1.62 1.51
N GLN A 87 -5.20 1.51 2.84
CA GLN A 87 -4.01 1.07 3.55
C GLN A 87 -3.75 -0.43 3.39
N TYR A 88 -4.74 -1.22 3.01
CA TYR A 88 -4.52 -2.63 2.68
C TYR A 88 -3.58 -2.76 1.47
N GLU A 89 -3.85 -2.03 0.39
CA GLU A 89 -3.02 -2.03 -0.83
C GLU A 89 -1.62 -1.45 -0.54
N ASN A 90 -1.55 -0.34 0.18
CA ASN A 90 -0.28 0.23 0.62
C ASN A 90 0.57 -0.76 1.43
N ALA A 91 -0.05 -1.53 2.32
CA ALA A 91 0.65 -2.55 3.11
C ALA A 91 1.15 -3.69 2.22
N ILE A 92 0.37 -4.11 1.21
CA ILE A 92 0.80 -5.13 0.25
C ILE A 92 1.93 -4.61 -0.65
N ALA A 93 1.85 -3.35 -1.10
CA ALA A 93 2.93 -2.73 -1.86
C ALA A 93 4.25 -2.72 -1.07
N ALA A 94 4.18 -2.34 0.22
CA ALA A 94 5.33 -2.38 1.11
C ALA A 94 5.85 -3.81 1.35
N LEU A 95 4.97 -4.79 1.51
CA LEU A 95 5.30 -6.21 1.65
C LEU A 95 6.06 -6.73 0.44
N LEU A 96 5.49 -6.57 -0.75
CA LEU A 96 6.07 -7.05 -2.00
C LEU A 96 7.38 -6.32 -2.33
N GLY A 97 7.44 -5.01 -2.05
CA GLY A 97 8.67 -4.22 -2.20
C GLY A 97 9.78 -4.71 -1.28
N ALA A 98 9.47 -4.99 -0.01
CA ALA A 98 10.42 -5.55 0.94
C ALA A 98 10.90 -6.96 0.52
N GLU A 99 9.99 -7.83 0.08
CA GLU A 99 10.38 -9.14 -0.46
C GLU A 99 11.32 -9.01 -1.66
N ALA A 100 11.01 -8.12 -2.61
CA ALA A 100 11.85 -7.86 -3.78
C ALA A 100 13.23 -7.34 -3.37
N PHE A 101 13.29 -6.43 -2.40
CA PHE A 101 14.53 -5.92 -1.86
C PHE A 101 15.38 -7.03 -1.24
N PHE A 102 14.81 -7.83 -0.34
CA PHE A 102 15.56 -8.88 0.34
C PHE A 102 15.95 -10.05 -0.56
N ARG A 103 15.19 -10.33 -1.62
CA ARG A 103 15.63 -11.30 -2.64
C ARG A 103 16.94 -10.88 -3.34
N ARG A 104 17.16 -9.58 -3.50
CA ARG A 104 18.36 -9.01 -4.13
C ARG A 104 19.53 -8.84 -3.18
N HIS A 105 19.24 -8.67 -1.90
CA HIS A 105 20.22 -8.35 -0.85
C HIS A 105 20.29 -9.47 0.19
N THR A 106 20.56 -10.69 -0.31
CA THR A 106 20.62 -11.89 0.55
C THR A 106 21.76 -11.85 1.55
N GLU A 107 22.77 -11.04 1.30
CA GLU A 107 23.92 -10.78 2.19
C GLU A 107 23.52 -10.12 3.51
N TRP A 108 22.36 -9.50 3.56
CA TRP A 108 21.85 -8.82 4.77
C TRP A 108 21.09 -9.76 5.71
N ILE A 109 20.91 -11.01 5.31
CA ILE A 109 20.12 -11.98 6.06
C ILE A 109 20.95 -13.23 6.36
N CYS A 110 21.09 -13.57 7.64
CA CYS A 110 21.79 -14.76 8.08
C CYS A 110 20.94 -16.04 7.87
N GLY A 111 21.63 -17.20 7.73
CA GLY A 111 20.99 -18.51 7.63
C GLY A 111 20.93 -19.09 6.23
N GLY A 112 20.41 -20.31 6.13
CA GLY A 112 20.10 -21.01 4.87
C GLY A 112 18.89 -20.38 4.16
N THR A 113 18.57 -20.88 2.96
CA THR A 113 17.49 -20.28 2.13
C THR A 113 16.15 -20.23 2.87
N LYS A 114 15.76 -21.33 3.50
CA LYS A 114 14.46 -21.43 4.20
C LYS A 114 14.39 -20.52 5.42
N GLU A 115 15.44 -20.50 6.23
CA GLU A 115 15.55 -19.62 7.40
C GLU A 115 15.52 -18.14 7.00
N ARG A 116 16.14 -17.78 5.88
CA ARG A 116 16.09 -16.43 5.31
C ARG A 116 14.69 -16.01 4.91
N GLU A 117 13.98 -16.85 4.15
CA GLU A 117 12.61 -16.59 3.73
C GLU A 117 11.67 -16.40 4.94
N GLU A 118 11.75 -17.28 5.93
CA GLU A 118 10.98 -17.17 7.16
C GLU A 118 11.35 -15.92 7.97
N GLY A 119 12.63 -15.57 8.00
CA GLY A 119 13.15 -14.36 8.66
C GLY A 119 12.60 -13.07 8.02
N VAL A 120 12.66 -12.98 6.69
CA VAL A 120 12.08 -11.87 5.92
C VAL A 120 10.59 -11.77 6.17
N ARG A 121 9.88 -12.87 6.03
CA ARG A 121 8.44 -12.92 6.25
C ARG A 121 8.06 -12.38 7.64
N ARG A 122 8.74 -12.83 8.68
CA ARG A 122 8.53 -12.36 10.05
C ARG A 122 8.82 -10.88 10.21
N ALA A 123 9.93 -10.41 9.64
CA ALA A 123 10.33 -9.01 9.70
C ALA A 123 9.32 -8.11 9.00
N VAL A 124 8.83 -8.50 7.82
CA VAL A 124 7.81 -7.76 7.06
C VAL A 124 6.49 -7.69 7.84
N CYS A 125 6.00 -8.82 8.36
CA CYS A 125 4.78 -8.86 9.18
C CYS A 125 4.90 -7.93 10.40
N GLN A 126 6.04 -7.95 11.09
CA GLN A 126 6.30 -7.09 12.24
C GLN A 126 6.40 -5.61 11.84
N GLY A 127 7.01 -5.32 10.70
CA GLY A 127 7.10 -3.98 10.14
C GLY A 127 5.71 -3.39 9.89
N ILE A 128 4.86 -4.09 9.16
CA ILE A 128 3.47 -3.70 8.89
C ILE A 128 2.72 -3.49 10.21
N ALA A 129 2.83 -4.44 11.15
CA ALA A 129 2.12 -4.39 12.42
C ALA A 129 2.52 -3.19 13.32
N LYS A 130 3.75 -2.69 13.19
CA LYS A 130 4.30 -1.60 14.01
C LYS A 130 4.25 -0.25 13.32
N THR A 131 4.05 -0.21 11.99
CA THR A 131 4.04 1.05 11.24
C THR A 131 2.94 1.97 11.73
N VAL A 132 3.32 3.23 11.96
CA VAL A 132 2.45 4.34 12.32
C VAL A 132 2.87 5.55 11.52
N TRP A 133 1.90 6.26 10.96
CA TRP A 133 2.13 7.50 10.25
C TRP A 133 1.15 8.56 10.75
N LYS A 134 1.68 9.61 11.37
CA LYS A 134 0.87 10.68 11.93
C LYS A 134 0.06 11.40 10.86
N GLY A 135 -1.18 11.75 11.19
CA GLY A 135 -2.07 12.44 10.25
C GLY A 135 -2.60 11.57 9.11
N ARG A 136 -2.57 10.25 9.24
CA ARG A 136 -3.22 9.30 8.33
C ARG A 136 -4.28 8.51 9.08
N MET A 137 -5.52 8.98 9.05
CA MET A 137 -6.64 8.48 9.85
C MET A 137 -6.23 8.21 11.32
N GLU A 138 -5.45 9.13 11.87
CA GLU A 138 -4.92 9.02 13.22
C GLU A 138 -5.99 9.37 14.26
N ILE A 139 -6.32 8.44 15.15
CA ILE A 139 -7.23 8.68 16.26
C ILE A 139 -6.44 9.32 17.39
N LEU A 140 -6.61 10.63 17.59
CA LEU A 140 -5.95 11.38 18.66
C LEU A 140 -6.65 11.22 20.00
N SER A 141 -7.97 11.05 20.02
CA SER A 141 -8.77 10.89 21.23
C SER A 141 -9.99 10.00 20.95
N LYS A 142 -10.39 9.23 21.95
CA LYS A 142 -11.61 8.42 21.91
C LYS A 142 -12.80 9.11 22.59
N LYS A 143 -12.55 10.10 23.47
CA LYS A 143 -13.59 10.84 24.19
C LYS A 143 -13.13 12.30 24.44
N PRO A 144 -13.62 13.29 23.69
CA PRO A 144 -14.42 13.12 22.46
C PRO A 144 -13.64 12.37 21.39
N PHE A 145 -14.33 11.72 20.45
CA PHE A 145 -13.66 11.07 19.34
C PHE A 145 -13.08 12.14 18.41
N LEU A 146 -11.77 12.09 18.22
CA LEU A 146 -11.04 13.01 17.35
C LEU A 146 -10.11 12.21 16.43
N LEU A 147 -10.34 12.35 15.13
CA LEU A 147 -9.56 11.74 14.07
C LEU A 147 -8.94 12.83 13.20
N VAL A 148 -7.69 12.64 12.81
CA VAL A 148 -6.96 13.56 11.91
C VAL A 148 -6.52 12.78 10.66
N ASP A 149 -6.73 13.40 9.50
CA ASP A 149 -6.25 12.89 8.22
C ASP A 149 -5.67 14.01 7.36
N GLY A 150 -4.69 13.67 6.53
CA GLY A 150 -4.01 14.59 5.62
C GLY A 150 -4.64 14.69 4.23
N ALA A 151 -5.86 14.22 4.03
CA ALA A 151 -6.57 14.35 2.76
C ALA A 151 -6.74 15.83 2.38
N HIS A 152 -6.26 16.22 1.19
CA HIS A 152 -6.24 17.61 0.73
C HIS A 152 -6.57 17.75 -0.77
N ASN A 153 -6.99 16.66 -1.40
CA ASN A 153 -7.45 16.62 -2.78
C ASN A 153 -8.67 15.69 -2.90
N SER A 154 -9.35 15.71 -4.05
CA SER A 154 -10.58 14.95 -4.27
C SER A 154 -10.42 13.44 -4.02
N ASN A 155 -9.35 12.84 -4.53
CA ASN A 155 -9.10 11.41 -4.36
C ASN A 155 -8.83 11.04 -2.89
N GLY A 156 -8.06 11.86 -2.18
CA GLY A 156 -7.79 11.65 -0.76
C GLY A 156 -9.06 11.80 0.10
N VAL A 157 -9.91 12.78 -0.20
CA VAL A 157 -11.18 12.96 0.50
C VAL A 157 -12.15 11.81 0.22
N GLU A 158 -12.18 11.29 -1.00
CA GLU A 158 -13.00 10.12 -1.34
C GLU A 158 -12.52 8.87 -0.59
N ALA A 159 -11.21 8.59 -0.60
CA ALA A 159 -10.63 7.47 0.16
C ALA A 159 -10.89 7.60 1.67
N LEU A 160 -10.84 8.83 2.22
CA LEU A 160 -11.21 9.10 3.62
C LEU A 160 -12.70 8.80 3.85
N ARG A 161 -13.59 9.27 2.97
CA ARG A 161 -15.03 9.00 3.05
C ARG A 161 -15.33 7.51 3.08
N GLU A 162 -14.77 6.76 2.12
CA GLU A 162 -14.93 5.30 2.05
C GLU A 162 -14.45 4.62 3.32
N SER A 163 -13.28 5.04 3.81
CA SER A 163 -12.71 4.49 5.03
C SER A 163 -13.55 4.77 6.27
N LEU A 164 -14.09 5.98 6.40
CA LEU A 164 -14.98 6.33 7.52
C LEU A 164 -16.26 5.50 7.49
N VAL A 165 -16.87 5.31 6.33
CA VAL A 165 -18.07 4.48 6.18
C VAL A 165 -17.78 3.02 6.52
N ALA A 166 -16.66 2.49 6.06
CA ALA A 166 -16.29 1.09 6.27
C ALA A 166 -15.89 0.78 7.72
N LEU A 167 -15.13 1.67 8.36
CA LEU A 167 -14.56 1.43 9.69
C LEU A 167 -15.46 1.90 10.85
N PHE A 168 -16.33 2.88 10.58
CA PHE A 168 -17.19 3.50 11.60
C PHE A 168 -18.64 3.58 11.10
N PRO A 169 -19.27 2.44 10.78
CA PRO A 169 -20.62 2.43 10.18
C PRO A 169 -21.66 3.07 11.12
N GLY A 170 -22.43 4.01 10.58
CA GLY A 170 -23.50 4.72 11.31
C GLY A 170 -23.03 5.91 12.14
N GLU A 171 -21.74 6.13 12.30
CA GLU A 171 -21.21 7.30 13.01
C GLU A 171 -21.37 8.58 12.17
N LYS A 172 -21.56 9.70 12.86
CA LYS A 172 -21.65 11.04 12.26
C LYS A 172 -20.40 11.84 12.62
N PHE A 173 -19.76 12.40 11.61
CA PHE A 173 -18.54 13.19 11.75
C PHE A 173 -18.80 14.67 11.47
N HIS A 174 -18.20 15.53 12.27
CA HIS A 174 -18.07 16.96 11.98
C HIS A 174 -16.66 17.20 11.46
N PHE A 175 -16.54 17.85 10.31
CA PHE A 175 -15.26 18.19 9.69
C PHE A 175 -14.91 19.63 10.04
N ILE A 176 -13.63 19.87 10.32
CA ILE A 176 -13.09 21.18 10.66
C ILE A 176 -11.96 21.51 9.67
#